data_152511f5bb312ea476cd5773a240287e
#
_entry.id   152511f5bb312ea476cd5773a240287e
#
_cell.length_a   1.000
_cell.length_b   1.000
_cell.length_c   1.000
_cell.angle_alpha   90.00
_cell.angle_beta   90.00
_cell.angle_gamma   90.00
#
_symmetry.space_group_name_H-M   'P 1'
#
loop_
_entity.id
_entity.type
_entity.pdbx_description
1 polymer ?
#
loop_
_entity_poly.entity_id
_entity_poly.type
_entity_poly.pdbx_seq_one_letter_code
_entity_poly.pdbx_strand_id
1 'polypeptide(L)'
;MRSPSLQRICVIARSRRGLARPQEAAQKSLHKLYGSPARKRSPRQVPQMNFASDNTAPVAPAILDALAEASRGYARGYGNDDWTQGAERRFCEIFERDVAGFLVPTGTAANALALAQVSPPWGAVLCHAESHIMTDECGAPEFFGNGIKLVGLAGTSGKITADGLHEALSGYGGHSPHQVVPSALSITQATEAGTIYRTNEIATLAQIARQRSVAVHMDGARFANALVRLNATPAEMTWRSGIDVLSLGATKGGALAAEAVIFFDPAAAAFFGERRKRGGHLLSKHRFIAAQFLSYLADDRWLDLARHANAMADKLADALSAIGLRPVWPIEANLVFVVLPRELDAKLRAAGANYYVRNSDGLDTRADNVLIRLVTSFATVEDDIERFVNLCVRFQSGPFDSHPGDTRSDEVRPSDPRPSDPRPSDPRPSGSRPRVAPI
;
A
#
# COMPACT_ATOMS: atom_id res chain seq x y z
N MET A 1 52.78 -22.98 43.51
CA MET A 1 53.42 -24.28 43.15
C MET A 1 53.19 -24.49 41.67
N ARG A 2 54.21 -24.31 40.90
CA ARG A 2 54.72 -25.01 39.73
C ARG A 2 53.73 -25.44 38.61
N SER A 3 53.92 -24.76 37.48
CA SER A 3 53.74 -25.23 36.09
C SER A 3 54.54 -26.54 35.82
N PRO A 4 54.18 -27.33 34.78
CA PRO A 4 55.02 -27.39 33.61
C PRO A 4 54.21 -27.49 32.31
N SER A 5 54.63 -27.01 31.26
CA SER A 5 55.75 -26.97 30.31
C SER A 5 55.36 -27.55 28.94
N LEU A 6 55.45 -26.67 27.97
CA LEU A 6 55.77 -26.83 26.53
C LEU A 6 56.37 -28.19 26.12
N GLN A 7 55.88 -28.70 24.97
CA GLN A 7 56.80 -29.32 24.02
C GLN A 7 56.39 -29.04 22.57
N ARG A 8 57.36 -28.47 21.87
CA ARG A 8 57.44 -28.23 20.44
C ARG A 8 57.49 -29.56 19.67
N ILE A 9 56.84 -29.59 18.53
CA ILE A 9 57.37 -30.37 17.40
C ILE A 9 57.33 -29.48 16.19
N CYS A 10 58.53 -29.16 15.72
CA CYS A 10 58.90 -28.62 14.44
C CYS A 10 59.25 -29.82 13.55
N VAL A 11 58.87 -29.85 12.28
CA VAL A 11 59.65 -30.47 11.20
C VAL A 11 58.94 -30.34 9.85
N ILE A 12 59.57 -29.61 9.01
CA ILE A 12 60.09 -29.75 7.65
C ILE A 12 59.16 -29.40 6.47
N ALA A 13 59.62 -28.37 5.80
CA ALA A 13 59.24 -27.97 4.44
C ALA A 13 59.76 -28.97 3.38
N ARG A 14 58.97 -29.12 2.31
CA ARG A 14 59.32 -29.05 0.89
C ARG A 14 58.36 -29.83 0.02
N SER A 15 57.53 -29.19 -0.74
CA SER A 15 57.59 -29.30 -2.22
C SER A 15 56.58 -28.33 -2.87
N ARG A 16 57.10 -27.50 -3.72
CA ARG A 16 56.37 -26.63 -4.66
C ARG A 16 55.62 -27.50 -5.66
N ARG A 17 54.29 -27.48 -5.68
CA ARG A 17 53.45 -27.65 -6.86
C ARG A 17 52.23 -26.80 -6.67
N GLY A 18 51.87 -26.02 -7.70
CA GLY A 18 50.89 -24.96 -7.74
C GLY A 18 49.56 -25.28 -7.04
N LEU A 19 49.32 -24.59 -5.95
CA LEU A 19 48.02 -24.56 -5.31
C LEU A 19 47.24 -23.39 -5.93
N ALA A 20 46.19 -23.72 -6.65
CA ALA A 20 45.17 -22.77 -7.04
C ALA A 20 44.65 -22.01 -5.79
N ARG A 21 44.40 -20.73 -5.93
CA ARG A 21 44.02 -19.84 -4.85
C ARG A 21 42.78 -20.43 -4.10
N PRO A 22 42.72 -20.39 -2.79
CA PRO A 22 41.65 -21.00 -2.00
C PRO A 22 40.21 -20.53 -2.39
N GLN A 23 40.09 -19.35 -2.96
CA GLN A 23 38.82 -18.79 -3.45
C GLN A 23 38.25 -19.52 -4.67
N GLU A 24 39.10 -19.98 -5.62
CA GLU A 24 38.61 -20.73 -6.80
C GLU A 24 38.17 -22.15 -6.46
N ALA A 25 38.80 -22.78 -5.46
CA ALA A 25 38.39 -24.11 -4.97
C ALA A 25 37.03 -24.06 -4.22
N ALA A 26 36.80 -23.01 -3.42
CA ALA A 26 35.54 -22.79 -2.74
C ALA A 26 34.39 -22.48 -3.73
N GLN A 27 34.66 -21.71 -4.76
CA GLN A 27 33.67 -21.38 -5.79
C GLN A 27 33.29 -22.58 -6.66
N LYS A 28 34.26 -23.46 -6.98
CA LYS A 28 34.01 -24.73 -7.69
C LYS A 28 33.27 -25.76 -6.81
N SER A 29 33.48 -25.75 -5.50
CA SER A 29 32.77 -26.63 -4.56
C SER A 29 31.32 -26.20 -4.36
N LEU A 30 31.04 -24.90 -4.30
CA LEU A 30 29.68 -24.35 -4.29
C LEU A 30 28.93 -24.63 -5.59
N HIS A 31 29.59 -24.55 -6.75
CA HIS A 31 28.98 -24.92 -8.03
C HIS A 31 28.66 -26.42 -8.13
N LYS A 32 29.41 -27.27 -7.45
CA LYS A 32 29.19 -28.72 -7.40
C LYS A 32 28.05 -29.12 -6.46
N LEU A 33 27.84 -28.37 -5.39
CA LEU A 33 26.76 -28.57 -4.40
C LEU A 33 25.41 -28.01 -4.85
N TYR A 34 25.42 -26.93 -5.63
CA TYR A 34 24.22 -26.23 -6.06
C TYR A 34 24.03 -26.21 -7.57
N GLY A 35 24.52 -27.20 -8.30
CA GLY A 35 24.51 -27.35 -9.74
C GLY A 35 23.80 -26.19 -10.45
N SER A 36 24.40 -25.58 -11.46
CA SER A 36 23.69 -24.54 -12.25
C SER A 36 22.29 -25.03 -12.56
N PRO A 37 21.23 -24.38 -12.10
CA PRO A 37 19.89 -24.77 -12.50
C PRO A 37 19.87 -24.62 -14.01
N ALA A 38 19.76 -25.74 -14.74
CA ALA A 38 19.39 -25.70 -16.13
C ALA A 38 18.16 -24.77 -16.19
N ARG A 39 18.27 -23.62 -16.87
CA ARG A 39 17.13 -22.74 -17.12
C ARG A 39 16.11 -23.59 -17.88
N LYS A 40 15.23 -24.28 -17.14
CA LYS A 40 13.97 -24.75 -17.69
C LYS A 40 13.31 -23.49 -18.18
N ARG A 41 13.18 -23.34 -19.50
CA ARG A 41 12.31 -22.30 -20.07
C ARG A 41 10.98 -22.51 -19.39
N SER A 42 10.60 -21.58 -18.52
CA SER A 42 9.23 -21.51 -17.99
C SER A 42 8.28 -21.55 -19.20
N PRO A 43 7.13 -22.24 -19.11
CA PRO A 43 6.12 -22.14 -20.15
C PRO A 43 5.96 -20.66 -20.47
N ARG A 44 5.86 -20.31 -21.77
CA ARG A 44 5.62 -18.92 -22.20
C ARG A 44 4.40 -18.43 -21.44
N GLN A 45 4.65 -17.70 -20.35
CA GLN A 45 3.59 -16.97 -19.68
C GLN A 45 3.09 -15.97 -20.71
N VAL A 46 1.80 -15.99 -20.99
CA VAL A 46 1.13 -14.89 -21.68
C VAL A 46 1.52 -13.64 -20.90
N PRO A 47 2.09 -12.59 -21.55
CA PRO A 47 2.44 -11.38 -20.84
C PRO A 47 1.21 -10.89 -20.09
N GLN A 48 1.23 -10.95 -18.77
CA GLN A 48 0.13 -10.50 -17.94
C GLN A 48 0.16 -8.97 -17.91
N MET A 49 -0.93 -8.35 -18.30
CA MET A 49 -1.17 -6.93 -18.04
C MET A 49 -1.51 -6.79 -16.56
N ASN A 50 -0.57 -6.34 -15.77
CA ASN A 50 -0.70 -6.35 -14.31
C ASN A 50 -0.95 -4.95 -13.75
N PHE A 51 -2.20 -4.70 -13.39
CA PHE A 51 -2.68 -3.50 -12.71
C PHE A 51 -3.28 -3.82 -11.34
N ALA A 52 -2.94 -4.96 -10.74
CA ALA A 52 -3.54 -5.38 -9.47
C ALA A 52 -3.07 -4.51 -8.28
N SER A 53 -1.77 -4.34 -8.16
CA SER A 53 -1.16 -3.56 -7.08
C SER A 53 0.30 -3.23 -7.39
N ASP A 54 0.77 -2.09 -6.93
CA ASP A 54 2.19 -1.74 -6.87
C ASP A 54 3.00 -2.73 -5.98
N ASN A 55 2.36 -3.42 -5.04
CA ASN A 55 2.98 -4.54 -4.29
C ASN A 55 3.33 -5.76 -5.17
N THR A 56 2.80 -5.87 -6.38
CA THR A 56 3.10 -6.97 -7.32
C THR A 56 4.22 -6.61 -8.29
N ALA A 57 4.70 -5.37 -8.26
CA ALA A 57 5.84 -4.92 -9.05
C ALA A 57 7.15 -5.60 -8.59
N PRO A 58 8.15 -5.74 -9.47
CA PRO A 58 9.46 -6.23 -9.08
C PRO A 58 10.17 -5.24 -8.13
N VAL A 59 11.29 -5.65 -7.57
CA VAL A 59 12.17 -4.73 -6.84
C VAL A 59 12.96 -3.88 -7.84
N ALA A 60 13.11 -2.58 -7.58
CA ALA A 60 13.90 -1.70 -8.42
C ALA A 60 15.37 -2.16 -8.47
N PRO A 61 16.02 -2.21 -9.67
CA PRO A 61 17.35 -2.78 -9.81
C PRO A 61 18.40 -2.19 -8.86
N ALA A 62 18.42 -0.87 -8.70
CA ALA A 62 19.37 -0.20 -7.81
C ALA A 62 19.20 -0.61 -6.33
N ILE A 63 18.01 -1.01 -5.92
CA ILE A 63 17.75 -1.52 -4.57
C ILE A 63 18.28 -2.94 -4.41
N LEU A 64 18.17 -3.79 -5.45
CA LEU A 64 18.82 -5.12 -5.46
C LEU A 64 20.34 -5.00 -5.36
N ASP A 65 20.95 -4.05 -6.07
CA ASP A 65 22.39 -3.79 -5.99
C ASP A 65 22.80 -3.35 -4.58
N ALA A 66 22.02 -2.48 -3.94
CA ALA A 66 22.25 -2.06 -2.56
C ALA A 66 22.13 -3.22 -1.55
N LEU A 67 21.19 -4.13 -1.75
CA LEU A 67 21.05 -5.35 -0.94
C LEU A 67 22.27 -6.27 -1.13
N ALA A 68 22.76 -6.43 -2.37
CA ALA A 68 23.96 -7.21 -2.67
C ALA A 68 25.20 -6.59 -2.00
N GLU A 69 25.33 -5.26 -2.02
CA GLU A 69 26.42 -4.55 -1.33
C GLU A 69 26.33 -4.71 0.19
N ALA A 70 25.15 -4.51 0.79
CA ALA A 70 24.92 -4.72 2.22
C ALA A 70 25.17 -6.16 2.67
N SER A 71 25.19 -7.12 1.75
CA SER A 71 25.51 -8.53 2.02
C SER A 71 27.00 -8.81 2.18
N ARG A 72 27.88 -7.85 1.84
CA ARG A 72 29.33 -8.02 1.94
C ARG A 72 29.82 -7.81 3.38
N GLY A 73 30.64 -8.76 3.83
CA GLY A 73 31.28 -8.69 5.15
C GLY A 73 30.33 -8.77 6.34
N TYR A 74 30.86 -8.41 7.50
CA TYR A 74 30.13 -8.42 8.78
C TYR A 74 29.75 -7.00 9.17
N ALA A 75 28.55 -6.86 9.78
CA ALA A 75 28.10 -5.63 10.39
C ALA A 75 27.40 -5.93 11.72
N ARG A 76 27.34 -4.95 12.61
CA ARG A 76 26.62 -5.06 13.89
C ARG A 76 25.14 -5.34 13.63
N GLY A 77 24.51 -6.12 14.50
CA GLY A 77 23.12 -6.46 14.40
C GLY A 77 22.17 -5.41 15.01
N TYR A 78 20.88 -5.60 14.75
CA TYR A 78 19.78 -4.89 15.42
C TYR A 78 19.82 -3.37 15.29
N GLY A 79 20.26 -2.87 14.13
CA GLY A 79 20.29 -1.43 13.85
C GLY A 79 21.52 -0.68 14.37
N ASN A 80 22.50 -1.38 14.93
CA ASN A 80 23.75 -0.74 15.39
C ASN A 80 24.84 -0.71 14.29
N ASP A 81 24.44 -0.75 13.04
CA ASP A 81 25.29 -0.75 11.86
C ASP A 81 25.27 0.60 11.14
N ASP A 82 26.29 0.84 10.32
CA ASP A 82 26.49 2.12 9.63
C ASP A 82 25.40 2.40 8.57
N TRP A 83 24.78 1.34 7.99
CA TRP A 83 23.68 1.48 7.06
C TRP A 83 22.44 2.07 7.75
N THR A 84 22.09 1.52 8.94
CA THR A 84 20.95 2.01 9.72
C THR A 84 21.17 3.45 10.14
N GLN A 85 22.36 3.80 10.68
CA GLN A 85 22.71 5.17 11.03
C GLN A 85 22.68 6.11 9.82
N GLY A 86 23.11 5.60 8.65
CA GLY A 86 23.03 6.35 7.38
C GLY A 86 21.59 6.66 6.98
N ALA A 87 20.67 5.71 7.12
CA ALA A 87 19.26 5.91 6.82
C ALA A 87 18.61 6.92 7.79
N GLU A 88 18.94 6.85 9.09
CA GLU A 88 18.45 7.80 10.11
C GLU A 88 18.92 9.23 9.79
N ARG A 89 20.20 9.43 9.43
CA ARG A 89 20.68 10.74 8.96
C ARG A 89 19.96 11.23 7.71
N ARG A 90 19.73 10.32 6.75
CA ARG A 90 19.02 10.67 5.51
C ARG A 90 17.59 11.12 5.76
N PHE A 91 16.90 10.56 6.76
CA PHE A 91 15.58 11.04 7.16
C PHE A 91 15.65 12.49 7.71
N CYS A 92 16.63 12.83 8.53
CA CYS A 92 16.80 14.21 8.98
C CYS A 92 17.02 15.17 7.82
N GLU A 93 17.82 14.77 6.81
CA GLU A 93 18.09 15.59 5.63
C GLU A 93 16.80 15.84 4.80
N ILE A 94 16.04 14.79 4.45
CA ILE A 94 14.86 14.94 3.58
C ILE A 94 13.70 15.66 4.26
N PHE A 95 13.59 15.56 5.60
CA PHE A 95 12.57 16.26 6.36
C PHE A 95 13.04 17.63 6.90
N GLU A 96 14.28 18.04 6.62
CA GLU A 96 14.82 19.36 6.95
C GLU A 96 14.77 19.67 8.48
N ARG A 97 14.88 18.64 9.32
CA ARG A 97 14.92 18.74 10.77
C ARG A 97 15.39 17.45 11.43
N ASP A 98 15.75 17.53 12.70
CA ASP A 98 16.00 16.33 13.50
C ASP A 98 14.70 15.54 13.69
N VAL A 99 14.73 14.27 13.32
CA VAL A 99 13.62 13.31 13.45
C VAL A 99 14.09 12.03 14.12
N ALA A 100 13.17 11.31 14.77
CA ALA A 100 13.44 9.95 15.21
C ALA A 100 12.85 8.95 14.21
N GLY A 101 13.71 8.28 13.44
CA GLY A 101 13.32 7.33 12.39
C GLY A 101 13.55 5.88 12.79
N PHE A 102 12.56 5.02 12.60
CA PHE A 102 12.63 3.60 12.96
C PHE A 102 12.21 2.73 11.79
N LEU A 103 13.15 1.95 11.27
CA LEU A 103 12.89 1.03 10.17
C LEU A 103 12.09 -0.19 10.63
N VAL A 104 11.11 -0.59 9.82
CA VAL A 104 10.27 -1.79 10.02
C VAL A 104 10.03 -2.50 8.66
N PRO A 105 9.67 -3.79 8.65
CA PRO A 105 9.57 -4.53 7.39
C PRO A 105 8.25 -4.37 6.63
N THR A 106 7.17 -3.87 7.26
CA THR A 106 5.84 -3.78 6.63
C THR A 106 5.10 -2.50 6.99
N GLY A 107 4.21 -2.03 6.10
CA GLY A 107 3.34 -0.87 6.35
C GLY A 107 2.42 -1.07 7.54
N THR A 108 1.82 -2.27 7.67
CA THR A 108 1.00 -2.62 8.84
C THR A 108 1.77 -2.49 10.15
N ALA A 109 3.04 -2.92 10.19
CA ALA A 109 3.88 -2.71 11.38
C ALA A 109 4.14 -1.22 11.65
N ALA A 110 4.38 -0.42 10.60
CA ALA A 110 4.58 1.01 10.74
C ALA A 110 3.34 1.69 11.33
N ASN A 111 2.17 1.47 10.73
CA ASN A 111 0.90 2.05 11.16
C ASN A 111 0.54 1.63 12.60
N ALA A 112 0.53 0.32 12.85
CA ALA A 112 0.11 -0.22 14.14
C ALA A 112 1.02 0.24 15.30
N LEU A 113 2.34 0.26 15.10
CA LEU A 113 3.27 0.72 16.13
C LEU A 113 3.26 2.24 16.31
N ALA A 114 3.11 3.01 15.22
CA ALA A 114 2.97 4.47 15.29
C ALA A 114 1.73 4.86 16.10
N LEU A 115 0.57 4.29 15.75
CA LEU A 115 -0.69 4.55 16.46
C LEU A 115 -0.65 4.10 17.92
N ALA A 116 -0.04 2.94 18.19
CA ALA A 116 0.18 2.46 19.56
C ALA A 116 1.11 3.36 20.38
N GLN A 117 1.99 4.14 19.75
CA GLN A 117 2.86 5.09 20.44
C GLN A 117 2.11 6.34 20.88
N VAL A 118 1.22 6.83 20.02
CA VAL A 118 0.53 8.12 20.25
C VAL A 118 -0.83 7.97 20.90
N SER A 119 -1.27 6.72 21.18
CA SER A 119 -2.60 6.44 21.74
C SER A 119 -2.50 5.57 22.98
N PRO A 120 -3.12 5.96 24.10
CA PRO A 120 -3.26 5.09 25.28
C PRO A 120 -4.27 3.98 25.01
N PRO A 121 -4.29 2.88 25.79
CA PRO A 121 -5.19 1.74 25.57
C PRO A 121 -6.70 2.09 25.53
N TRP A 122 -7.11 3.16 26.19
CA TRP A 122 -8.48 3.71 26.16
C TRP A 122 -8.65 4.81 25.11
N GLY A 123 -7.69 4.94 24.19
CA GLY A 123 -7.70 5.96 23.14
C GLY A 123 -8.59 5.59 21.96
N ALA A 124 -9.09 6.62 21.27
CA ALA A 124 -9.72 6.50 19.97
C ALA A 124 -8.81 7.07 18.89
N VAL A 125 -8.66 6.34 17.79
CA VAL A 125 -8.00 6.79 16.57
C VAL A 125 -9.09 7.07 15.55
N LEU A 126 -9.24 8.33 15.15
CA LEU A 126 -10.17 8.73 14.10
C LEU A 126 -9.47 8.54 12.75
N CYS A 127 -10.14 7.93 11.80
CA CYS A 127 -9.62 7.70 10.45
C CYS A 127 -10.77 7.68 9.44
N HIS A 128 -10.47 7.72 8.13
CA HIS A 128 -11.51 7.50 7.13
C HIS A 128 -12.06 6.06 7.24
N ALA A 129 -13.37 5.88 7.03
CA ALA A 129 -14.02 4.57 7.16
C ALA A 129 -13.44 3.50 6.23
N GLU A 130 -12.89 3.92 5.08
CA GLU A 130 -12.24 3.04 4.12
C GLU A 130 -10.70 3.03 4.23
N SER A 131 -10.11 3.65 5.28
CA SER A 131 -8.66 3.66 5.46
C SER A 131 -8.10 2.24 5.65
N HIS A 132 -6.88 2.01 5.18
CA HIS A 132 -6.22 0.70 5.26
C HIS A 132 -6.15 0.16 6.69
N ILE A 133 -5.87 1.02 7.68
CA ILE A 133 -5.85 0.65 9.10
C ILE A 133 -7.20 0.14 9.59
N MET A 134 -8.31 0.63 9.01
CA MET A 134 -9.67 0.26 9.40
C MET A 134 -10.13 -1.04 8.74
N THR A 135 -9.71 -1.30 7.48
CA THR A 135 -10.29 -2.36 6.64
C THR A 135 -9.34 -3.52 6.34
N ASP A 136 -8.02 -3.28 6.23
CA ASP A 136 -7.09 -4.22 5.62
C ASP A 136 -5.86 -4.56 6.50
N GLU A 137 -5.90 -4.29 7.81
CA GLU A 137 -4.80 -4.61 8.73
C GLU A 137 -5.16 -5.63 9.83
N CYS A 138 -6.30 -6.31 9.67
CA CYS A 138 -6.70 -7.45 10.53
C CYS A 138 -6.65 -7.12 12.03
N GLY A 139 -7.01 -5.88 12.43
CA GLY A 139 -6.99 -5.44 13.82
C GLY A 139 -5.58 -5.23 14.41
N ALA A 140 -4.55 -5.07 13.57
CA ALA A 140 -3.19 -4.84 14.05
C ALA A 140 -3.04 -3.54 14.87
N PRO A 141 -3.64 -2.40 14.49
CA PRO A 141 -3.59 -1.21 15.32
C PRO A 141 -4.19 -1.42 16.71
N GLU A 142 -5.34 -2.07 16.82
CA GLU A 142 -6.00 -2.38 18.08
C GLU A 142 -5.16 -3.35 18.93
N PHE A 143 -4.57 -4.37 18.29
CA PHE A 143 -3.73 -5.35 18.96
C PHE A 143 -2.47 -4.72 19.58
N PHE A 144 -1.70 -3.99 18.78
CA PHE A 144 -0.46 -3.34 19.25
C PHE A 144 -0.73 -2.13 20.15
N GLY A 145 -1.88 -1.45 19.98
CA GLY A 145 -2.35 -0.37 20.82
C GLY A 145 -2.99 -0.81 22.14
N ASN A 146 -2.97 -2.12 22.44
CA ASN A 146 -3.57 -2.71 23.65
C ASN A 146 -5.07 -2.40 23.78
N GLY A 147 -5.81 -2.43 22.69
CA GLY A 147 -7.25 -2.23 22.66
C GLY A 147 -7.70 -0.80 22.32
N ILE A 148 -6.84 0.02 21.69
CA ILE A 148 -7.31 1.29 21.10
C ILE A 148 -8.50 1.03 20.17
N LYS A 149 -9.38 2.01 20.05
CA LYS A 149 -10.55 1.91 19.20
C LYS A 149 -10.35 2.70 17.92
N LEU A 150 -10.45 2.05 16.76
CA LEU A 150 -10.58 2.76 15.51
C LEU A 150 -12.00 3.31 15.33
N VAL A 151 -12.11 4.55 14.87
CA VAL A 151 -13.39 5.23 14.62
C VAL A 151 -13.39 5.74 13.18
N GLY A 152 -14.15 5.04 12.32
CA GLY A 152 -14.28 5.38 10.93
C GLY A 152 -15.17 6.60 10.73
N LEU A 153 -14.63 7.63 10.09
CA LEU A 153 -15.35 8.84 9.69
C LEU A 153 -15.77 8.74 8.23
N ALA A 154 -16.96 9.20 7.92
CA ALA A 154 -17.36 9.42 6.53
C ALA A 154 -16.54 10.55 5.90
N GLY A 155 -16.39 10.49 4.58
CA GLY A 155 -15.67 11.52 3.84
C GLY A 155 -16.00 11.50 2.35
N THR A 156 -15.25 12.26 1.58
CA THR A 156 -15.43 12.35 0.13
C THR A 156 -14.16 11.89 -0.58
N SER A 157 -14.29 10.93 -1.48
CA SER A 157 -13.15 10.42 -2.28
C SER A 157 -11.98 9.97 -1.40
N GLY A 158 -12.27 9.27 -0.30
CA GLY A 158 -11.26 8.76 0.64
C GLY A 158 -10.69 9.80 1.61
N LYS A 159 -11.17 11.05 1.61
CA LYS A 159 -10.68 12.12 2.49
C LYS A 159 -11.68 12.47 3.58
N ILE A 160 -11.18 12.64 4.81
CA ILE A 160 -11.92 13.22 5.92
C ILE A 160 -12.06 14.72 5.67
N THR A 161 -13.25 15.28 5.88
CA THR A 161 -13.48 16.72 5.79
C THR A 161 -13.24 17.41 7.14
N ALA A 162 -12.93 18.70 7.10
CA ALA A 162 -12.76 19.51 8.31
C ALA A 162 -14.02 19.52 9.18
N ASP A 163 -15.19 19.68 8.55
CA ASP A 163 -16.48 19.70 9.25
C ASP A 163 -16.78 18.33 9.88
N GLY A 164 -16.56 17.22 9.14
CA GLY A 164 -16.74 15.86 9.66
C GLY A 164 -15.83 15.54 10.84
N LEU A 165 -14.56 16.00 10.81
CA LEU A 165 -13.66 15.86 11.93
C LEU A 165 -14.12 16.70 13.14
N HIS A 166 -14.52 17.94 12.90
CA HIS A 166 -15.02 18.82 13.97
C HIS A 166 -16.28 18.26 14.63
N GLU A 167 -17.24 17.79 13.86
CA GLU A 167 -18.45 17.14 14.34
C GLU A 167 -18.12 15.89 15.18
N ALA A 168 -17.27 14.99 14.65
CA ALA A 168 -16.86 13.79 15.35
C ALA A 168 -16.20 14.11 16.71
N LEU A 169 -15.28 15.07 16.74
CA LEU A 169 -14.59 15.47 17.99
C LEU A 169 -15.53 16.17 18.98
N SER A 170 -16.59 16.84 18.52
CA SER A 170 -17.58 17.50 19.37
C SER A 170 -18.42 16.51 20.18
N GLY A 171 -18.57 15.27 19.70
CA GLY A 171 -19.26 14.19 20.39
C GLY A 171 -18.52 13.62 21.61
N TYR A 172 -17.25 14.02 21.84
CA TYR A 172 -16.44 13.53 22.95
C TYR A 172 -16.30 14.57 24.08
N GLY A 173 -16.09 14.08 25.30
CA GLY A 173 -15.79 14.91 26.46
C GLY A 173 -16.94 15.16 27.43
N GLY A 174 -18.19 14.80 27.06
CA GLY A 174 -19.36 14.97 27.93
C GLY A 174 -19.65 13.79 28.91
N HIS A 175 -19.01 12.63 28.69
CA HIS A 175 -19.35 11.39 29.40
C HIS A 175 -18.10 10.63 29.92
N SER A 176 -17.07 11.33 30.34
CA SER A 176 -15.90 10.68 31.00
C SER A 176 -16.31 10.11 32.34
N PRO A 177 -15.93 8.87 32.74
CA PRO A 177 -14.98 7.94 32.02
C PRO A 177 -15.68 6.89 31.11
N HIS A 178 -16.91 7.10 30.69
CA HIS A 178 -17.72 6.10 29.98
C HIS A 178 -17.38 5.97 28.50
N GLN A 179 -16.63 6.92 27.95
CA GLN A 179 -16.24 6.93 26.52
C GLN A 179 -14.73 6.84 26.37
N VAL A 180 -14.29 6.27 25.23
CA VAL A 180 -12.89 6.38 24.77
C VAL A 180 -12.52 7.84 24.55
N VAL A 181 -11.23 8.15 24.64
CA VAL A 181 -10.72 9.51 24.49
C VAL A 181 -10.05 9.65 23.13
N PRO A 182 -10.45 10.61 22.27
CA PRO A 182 -9.73 10.88 21.02
C PRO A 182 -8.27 11.13 21.31
N SER A 183 -7.39 10.36 20.67
CA SER A 183 -5.95 10.40 20.91
C SER A 183 -5.13 10.59 19.64
N ALA A 184 -5.62 10.10 18.51
CA ALA A 184 -4.98 10.30 17.23
C ALA A 184 -6.02 10.51 16.10
N LEU A 185 -5.62 11.31 15.11
CA LEU A 185 -6.22 11.37 13.78
C LEU A 185 -5.24 10.70 12.82
N SER A 186 -5.71 9.76 12.02
CA SER A 186 -4.92 9.11 10.97
C SER A 186 -5.48 9.45 9.60
N ILE A 187 -4.64 10.02 8.74
CA ILE A 187 -4.95 10.28 7.33
C ILE A 187 -4.05 9.45 6.43
N THR A 188 -4.52 9.07 5.24
CA THR A 188 -3.75 8.27 4.28
C THR A 188 -3.33 9.11 3.08
N GLN A 189 -2.05 9.05 2.69
CA GLN A 189 -1.47 9.83 1.61
C GLN A 189 -0.67 8.92 0.66
N ALA A 190 -1.11 8.65 -0.60
CA ALA A 190 -2.41 8.98 -1.16
C ALA A 190 -3.52 8.09 -0.57
N THR A 191 -4.80 8.58 -0.61
CA THR A 191 -5.95 7.86 -0.07
C THR A 191 -6.25 6.57 -0.84
N GLU A 192 -7.11 5.75 -0.28
CA GLU A 192 -7.57 4.49 -0.89
C GLU A 192 -8.39 4.71 -2.17
N ALA A 193 -8.91 5.93 -2.38
CA ALA A 193 -9.55 6.36 -3.62
C ALA A 193 -8.55 6.93 -4.65
N GLY A 194 -7.26 6.99 -4.33
CA GLY A 194 -6.21 7.54 -5.20
C GLY A 194 -6.13 9.07 -5.21
N THR A 195 -6.90 9.75 -4.38
CA THR A 195 -6.83 11.20 -4.19
C THR A 195 -5.75 11.58 -3.18
N ILE A 196 -5.41 12.85 -3.10
CA ILE A 196 -4.39 13.34 -2.18
C ILE A 196 -4.92 14.51 -1.33
N TYR A 197 -4.48 14.56 -0.08
CA TYR A 197 -4.66 15.75 0.74
C TYR A 197 -3.67 16.81 0.32
N ARG A 198 -4.14 18.03 0.06
CA ARG A 198 -3.30 19.21 -0.13
C ARG A 198 -2.70 19.64 1.20
N THR A 199 -1.56 20.33 1.18
CA THR A 199 -0.89 20.79 2.41
C THR A 199 -1.78 21.66 3.29
N ASN A 200 -2.63 22.51 2.70
CA ASN A 200 -3.60 23.30 3.44
C ASN A 200 -4.76 22.48 4.03
N GLU A 201 -5.19 21.41 3.36
CA GLU A 201 -6.18 20.47 3.92
C GLU A 201 -5.60 19.74 5.14
N ILE A 202 -4.35 19.26 5.01
CA ILE A 202 -3.61 18.64 6.13
C ILE A 202 -3.50 19.61 7.30
N ALA A 203 -3.08 20.85 7.04
CA ALA A 203 -2.90 21.88 8.08
C ALA A 203 -4.23 22.20 8.80
N THR A 204 -5.34 22.25 8.07
CA THR A 204 -6.67 22.47 8.65
C THR A 204 -7.08 21.34 9.58
N LEU A 205 -6.94 20.08 9.13
CA LEU A 205 -7.24 18.91 9.95
C LEU A 205 -6.33 18.83 11.19
N ALA A 206 -5.03 19.11 11.03
CA ALA A 206 -4.08 19.12 12.11
C ALA A 206 -4.38 20.22 13.14
N GLN A 207 -4.84 21.40 12.70
CA GLN A 207 -5.25 22.47 13.59
C GLN A 207 -6.47 22.06 14.45
N ILE A 208 -7.48 21.43 13.85
CA ILE A 208 -8.66 20.92 14.55
C ILE A 208 -8.25 19.86 15.58
N ALA A 209 -7.41 18.90 15.16
CA ALA A 209 -6.91 17.83 16.04
C ALA A 209 -6.12 18.42 17.23
N ARG A 210 -5.24 19.37 16.99
CA ARG A 210 -4.40 20.02 18.02
C ARG A 210 -5.21 20.76 19.07
N GLN A 211 -6.35 21.38 18.70
CA GLN A 211 -7.26 22.04 19.67
C GLN A 211 -7.85 21.06 20.69
N ARG A 212 -7.79 19.77 20.41
CA ARG A 212 -8.27 18.69 21.29
C ARG A 212 -7.14 17.79 21.81
N SER A 213 -5.88 18.21 21.66
CA SER A 213 -4.68 17.42 22.03
C SER A 213 -4.63 16.04 21.35
N VAL A 214 -5.16 15.93 20.13
CA VAL A 214 -5.14 14.74 19.30
C VAL A 214 -3.92 14.77 18.40
N ALA A 215 -3.08 13.72 18.46
CA ALA A 215 -1.91 13.59 17.60
C ALA A 215 -2.32 13.29 16.14
N VAL A 216 -1.51 13.73 15.17
CA VAL A 216 -1.80 13.50 13.75
C VAL A 216 -0.80 12.51 13.15
N HIS A 217 -1.30 11.36 12.76
CA HIS A 217 -0.58 10.32 12.03
C HIS A 217 -0.90 10.40 10.53
N MET A 218 0.13 10.19 9.71
CA MET A 218 -0.03 10.01 8.27
C MET A 218 0.43 8.60 7.86
N ASP A 219 -0.47 7.82 7.29
CA ASP A 219 -0.10 6.64 6.50
C ASP A 219 0.43 7.11 5.14
N GLY A 220 1.73 7.01 4.97
CA GLY A 220 2.46 7.43 3.78
C GLY A 220 2.84 6.27 2.86
N ALA A 221 2.00 5.24 2.74
CA ALA A 221 2.25 4.09 1.87
C ALA A 221 2.54 4.50 0.41
N ARG A 222 1.97 5.62 -0.05
CA ARG A 222 2.24 6.23 -1.38
C ARG A 222 2.66 7.70 -1.26
N PHE A 223 3.44 8.00 -0.24
CA PHE A 223 3.91 9.35 0.07
C PHE A 223 4.66 10.00 -1.12
N ALA A 224 5.54 9.27 -1.79
CA ALA A 224 6.29 9.76 -2.95
C ALA A 224 5.36 10.16 -4.11
N ASN A 225 4.30 9.39 -4.37
CA ASN A 225 3.32 9.69 -5.41
C ASN A 225 2.60 11.03 -5.14
N ALA A 226 2.23 11.27 -3.88
CA ALA A 226 1.61 12.54 -3.48
C ALA A 226 2.58 13.72 -3.55
N LEU A 227 3.84 13.56 -3.10
CA LEU A 227 4.86 14.61 -3.21
C LEU A 227 5.02 15.09 -4.65
N VAL A 228 5.19 14.13 -5.57
CA VAL A 228 5.35 14.43 -7.00
C VAL A 228 4.14 15.17 -7.57
N ARG A 229 2.93 14.74 -7.21
CA ARG A 229 1.70 15.35 -7.71
C ARG A 229 1.50 16.77 -7.19
N LEU A 230 1.88 17.03 -5.94
CA LEU A 230 1.77 18.35 -5.30
C LEU A 230 2.96 19.26 -5.62
N ASN A 231 4.06 18.72 -6.12
CA ASN A 231 5.35 19.41 -6.21
C ASN A 231 5.75 20.04 -4.86
N ALA A 232 5.51 19.28 -3.77
CA ALA A 232 5.79 19.71 -2.40
C ALA A 232 7.02 19.02 -1.86
N THR A 233 7.71 19.64 -0.91
CA THR A 233 8.80 19.01 -0.16
C THR A 233 8.25 18.04 0.89
N PRO A 234 9.03 17.03 1.33
CA PRO A 234 8.65 16.16 2.44
C PRO A 234 8.31 16.94 3.72
N ALA A 235 9.03 18.01 4.01
CA ALA A 235 8.80 18.86 5.17
C ALA A 235 7.45 19.60 5.10
N GLU A 236 7.11 20.15 3.92
CA GLU A 236 5.84 20.86 3.70
C GLU A 236 4.63 19.93 3.83
N MET A 237 4.73 18.71 3.28
CA MET A 237 3.62 17.76 3.32
C MET A 237 3.49 17.08 4.70
N THR A 238 4.43 17.24 5.61
CA THR A 238 4.42 16.58 6.92
C THR A 238 4.39 17.59 8.08
N TRP A 239 5.49 17.75 8.77
CA TRP A 239 5.53 18.49 10.04
C TRP A 239 5.19 19.98 9.90
N ARG A 240 5.50 20.60 8.76
CA ARG A 240 5.10 22.01 8.50
C ARG A 240 3.57 22.13 8.35
N SER A 241 2.90 21.09 7.90
CA SER A 241 1.43 20.99 7.85
C SER A 241 0.82 20.39 9.12
N GLY A 242 1.61 20.03 10.13
CA GLY A 242 1.13 19.63 11.44
C GLY A 242 1.03 18.11 11.66
N ILE A 243 1.70 17.28 10.87
CA ILE A 243 1.84 15.85 11.10
C ILE A 243 2.86 15.62 12.23
N ASP A 244 2.50 14.77 13.20
CA ASP A 244 3.33 14.41 14.33
C ASP A 244 4.14 13.13 14.06
N VAL A 245 3.54 12.16 13.36
CA VAL A 245 4.18 10.89 13.02
C VAL A 245 3.77 10.42 11.62
N LEU A 246 4.75 9.90 10.86
CA LEU A 246 4.58 9.40 9.50
C LEU A 246 4.97 7.91 9.43
N SER A 247 4.12 7.09 8.85
CA SER A 247 4.49 5.77 8.31
C SER A 247 4.99 5.96 6.88
N LEU A 248 6.31 6.02 6.68
CA LEU A 248 6.93 6.26 5.36
C LEU A 248 7.09 4.95 4.61
N GLY A 249 6.37 4.78 3.50
CA GLY A 249 6.42 3.60 2.64
C GLY A 249 7.49 3.67 1.56
N ALA A 250 8.27 2.58 1.39
CA ALA A 250 9.16 2.39 0.25
C ALA A 250 8.83 1.12 -0.56
N THR A 251 8.14 0.15 0.02
CA THR A 251 7.84 -1.14 -0.63
C THR A 251 7.04 -0.95 -1.93
N LYS A 252 5.97 -0.19 -1.90
CA LYS A 252 5.15 0.11 -3.09
C LYS A 252 5.88 0.97 -4.12
N GLY A 253 6.89 1.72 -3.67
CA GLY A 253 7.74 2.58 -4.51
C GLY A 253 8.92 1.86 -5.17
N GLY A 254 9.08 0.54 -4.97
CA GLY A 254 10.14 -0.26 -5.61
C GLY A 254 11.11 -0.95 -4.65
N ALA A 255 10.94 -0.83 -3.33
CA ALA A 255 11.70 -1.62 -2.37
C ALA A 255 11.15 -3.06 -2.26
N LEU A 256 11.95 -3.96 -1.67
CA LEU A 256 11.54 -5.35 -1.40
C LEU A 256 10.60 -5.44 -0.20
N ALA A 257 11.03 -4.85 0.91
CA ALA A 257 10.30 -4.80 2.19
C ALA A 257 10.98 -3.76 3.09
N ALA A 258 10.57 -2.51 2.97
CA ALA A 258 11.17 -1.41 3.74
C ALA A 258 10.14 -0.32 3.99
N GLU A 259 9.87 -0.08 5.26
CA GLU A 259 9.01 0.97 5.78
C GLU A 259 9.73 1.66 6.94
N ALA A 260 9.31 2.87 7.29
CA ALA A 260 9.85 3.57 8.44
C ALA A 260 8.75 4.30 9.20
N VAL A 261 8.86 4.36 10.53
CA VAL A 261 8.08 5.26 11.37
C VAL A 261 8.94 6.47 11.69
N ILE A 262 8.49 7.65 11.34
CA ILE A 262 9.20 8.91 11.50
C ILE A 262 8.43 9.79 12.49
N PHE A 263 9.02 10.08 13.64
CA PHE A 263 8.50 11.05 14.60
C PHE A 263 9.18 12.39 14.36
N PHE A 264 8.38 13.43 14.14
CA PHE A 264 8.88 14.79 13.89
C PHE A 264 9.27 15.52 15.18
N ASP A 265 8.86 15.03 16.34
CA ASP A 265 9.42 15.35 17.64
C ASP A 265 10.11 14.10 18.19
N PRO A 266 11.46 14.06 18.31
CA PRO A 266 12.17 12.91 18.85
C PRO A 266 11.73 12.52 20.28
N ALA A 267 11.22 13.47 21.09
CA ALA A 267 10.73 13.17 22.43
C ALA A 267 9.46 12.28 22.40
N ALA A 268 8.62 12.40 21.38
CA ALA A 268 7.43 11.56 21.19
C ALA A 268 7.77 10.09 20.89
N ALA A 269 9.02 9.79 20.51
CA ALA A 269 9.50 8.45 20.22
C ALA A 269 10.06 7.70 21.44
N ALA A 270 9.89 8.22 22.65
CA ALA A 270 10.39 7.57 23.87
C ALA A 270 9.90 6.12 23.97
N PHE A 271 10.82 5.17 24.18
CA PHE A 271 10.56 3.72 24.25
C PHE A 271 9.98 3.08 22.97
N PHE A 272 9.99 3.76 21.83
CA PHE A 272 9.52 3.18 20.58
C PHE A 272 10.41 2.00 20.09
N GLY A 273 11.71 2.07 20.37
CA GLY A 273 12.65 0.97 20.11
C GLY A 273 12.23 -0.33 20.80
N GLU A 274 11.81 -0.25 22.06
CA GLU A 274 11.32 -1.35 22.87
C GLU A 274 9.97 -1.88 22.31
N ARG A 275 9.07 -0.99 21.93
CA ARG A 275 7.81 -1.33 21.28
C ARG A 275 8.05 -2.08 19.98
N ARG A 276 8.95 -1.59 19.11
CA ARG A 276 9.36 -2.25 17.87
C ARG A 276 9.99 -3.62 18.13
N LYS A 277 10.87 -3.73 19.12
CA LYS A 277 11.49 -5.01 19.52
C LYS A 277 10.46 -6.01 20.03
N ARG A 278 9.57 -5.57 20.93
CA ARG A 278 8.48 -6.38 21.49
C ARG A 278 7.53 -6.88 20.41
N GLY A 279 7.24 -6.07 19.40
CA GLY A 279 6.43 -6.41 18.23
C GLY A 279 7.10 -7.36 17.23
N GLY A 280 8.39 -7.72 17.44
CA GLY A 280 9.12 -8.59 16.52
C GLY A 280 9.66 -7.91 15.26
N HIS A 281 9.56 -6.58 15.15
CA HIS A 281 9.90 -5.83 13.93
C HIS A 281 11.33 -5.26 13.94
N LEU A 282 12.14 -5.52 14.97
CA LEU A 282 13.57 -5.24 14.97
C LEU A 282 14.34 -6.47 14.48
N LEU A 283 14.70 -6.49 13.20
CA LEU A 283 15.40 -7.61 12.58
C LEU A 283 16.85 -7.68 13.02
N SER A 284 17.40 -8.90 13.16
CA SER A 284 18.82 -9.08 13.51
C SER A 284 19.76 -8.53 12.44
N LYS A 285 19.46 -8.70 11.17
CA LYS A 285 20.18 -8.14 10.02
C LYS A 285 19.50 -6.86 9.51
N HIS A 286 19.33 -5.88 10.39
CA HIS A 286 18.57 -4.65 10.15
C HIS A 286 19.11 -3.83 9.00
N ARG A 287 20.42 -3.91 8.75
CA ARG A 287 21.11 -3.24 7.64
C ARG A 287 20.46 -3.47 6.27
N PHE A 288 19.76 -4.60 6.06
CA PHE A 288 19.10 -4.86 4.76
C PHE A 288 17.86 -3.99 4.54
N ILE A 289 17.13 -3.61 5.60
CA ILE A 289 16.06 -2.61 5.46
C ILE A 289 16.68 -1.23 5.19
N ALA A 290 17.73 -0.88 5.95
CA ALA A 290 18.41 0.40 5.81
C ALA A 290 19.01 0.61 4.41
N ALA A 291 19.66 -0.40 3.85
CA ALA A 291 20.24 -0.35 2.52
C ALA A 291 19.20 -0.05 1.43
N GLN A 292 17.99 -0.60 1.59
CA GLN A 292 16.88 -0.31 0.67
C GLN A 292 16.48 1.17 0.74
N PHE A 293 16.32 1.73 1.94
CA PHE A 293 15.99 3.15 2.11
C PHE A 293 17.10 4.07 1.57
N LEU A 294 18.36 3.77 1.87
CA LEU A 294 19.48 4.57 1.37
C LEU A 294 19.49 4.59 -0.16
N SER A 295 19.28 3.45 -0.80
CA SER A 295 19.20 3.40 -2.26
C SER A 295 17.92 4.06 -2.79
N TYR A 296 16.80 3.90 -2.14
CA TYR A 296 15.51 4.47 -2.53
C TYR A 296 15.53 5.99 -2.50
N LEU A 297 16.12 6.58 -1.44
CA LEU A 297 16.18 8.03 -1.23
C LEU A 297 17.39 8.70 -1.92
N ALA A 298 18.32 7.92 -2.51
CA ALA A 298 19.46 8.48 -3.21
C ALA A 298 19.04 9.13 -4.53
N ASP A 299 19.62 10.30 -4.83
CA ASP A 299 19.50 10.98 -6.13
C ASP A 299 18.05 11.16 -6.59
N ASP A 300 17.13 11.44 -5.66
CA ASP A 300 15.68 11.59 -5.87
C ASP A 300 15.01 10.40 -6.58
N ARG A 301 15.62 9.23 -6.57
CA ARG A 301 15.13 8.02 -7.24
C ARG A 301 13.69 7.68 -6.85
N TRP A 302 13.34 7.80 -5.59
CA TRP A 302 11.98 7.56 -5.10
C TRP A 302 10.93 8.46 -5.76
N LEU A 303 11.31 9.71 -6.05
CA LEU A 303 10.44 10.65 -6.76
C LEU A 303 10.36 10.31 -8.23
N ASP A 304 11.46 9.85 -8.87
CA ASP A 304 11.46 9.45 -10.28
C ASP A 304 10.61 8.20 -10.51
N LEU A 305 10.70 7.21 -9.62
CA LEU A 305 9.86 6.01 -9.66
C LEU A 305 8.38 6.37 -9.50
N ALA A 306 8.07 7.31 -8.60
CA ALA A 306 6.71 7.79 -8.37
C ALA A 306 6.19 8.64 -9.55
N ARG A 307 7.02 9.49 -10.18
CA ARG A 307 6.66 10.27 -11.39
C ARG A 307 6.26 9.34 -12.52
N HIS A 308 7.05 8.28 -12.76
CA HIS A 308 6.72 7.30 -13.77
C HIS A 308 5.38 6.60 -13.46
N ALA A 309 5.17 6.13 -12.24
CA ALA A 309 3.93 5.47 -11.84
C ALA A 309 2.71 6.38 -12.03
N ASN A 310 2.79 7.66 -11.62
CA ASN A 310 1.72 8.64 -11.80
C ASN A 310 1.46 8.92 -13.29
N ALA A 311 2.52 9.10 -14.09
CA ALA A 311 2.39 9.34 -15.53
C ALA A 311 1.71 8.18 -16.27
N MET A 312 1.98 6.94 -15.85
CA MET A 312 1.30 5.75 -16.39
C MET A 312 -0.18 5.71 -15.99
N ALA A 313 -0.54 6.17 -14.79
CA ALA A 313 -1.94 6.29 -14.37
C ALA A 313 -2.69 7.37 -15.18
N ASP A 314 -2.07 8.53 -15.40
CA ASP A 314 -2.62 9.59 -16.23
C ASP A 314 -2.88 9.08 -17.66
N LYS A 315 -1.88 8.44 -18.31
CA LYS A 315 -2.03 7.83 -19.64
C LYS A 315 -3.15 6.80 -19.70
N LEU A 316 -3.24 5.93 -18.70
CA LEU A 316 -4.27 4.90 -18.62
C LEU A 316 -5.66 5.54 -18.49
N ALA A 317 -5.81 6.55 -17.65
CA ALA A 317 -7.06 7.26 -17.44
C ALA A 317 -7.53 8.01 -18.68
N ASP A 318 -6.60 8.70 -19.37
CA ASP A 318 -6.88 9.41 -20.63
C ASP A 318 -7.33 8.45 -21.73
N ALA A 319 -6.61 7.33 -21.90
CA ALA A 319 -6.93 6.34 -22.91
C ALA A 319 -8.27 5.63 -22.63
N LEU A 320 -8.59 5.34 -21.36
CA LEU A 320 -9.89 4.79 -20.96
C LEU A 320 -11.01 5.81 -21.19
N SER A 321 -10.78 7.08 -20.87
CA SER A 321 -11.75 8.17 -21.08
C SER A 321 -12.07 8.35 -22.56
N ALA A 322 -11.09 8.23 -23.44
CA ALA A 322 -11.25 8.32 -24.89
C ALA A 322 -12.20 7.26 -25.48
N ILE A 323 -12.33 6.11 -24.80
CA ILE A 323 -13.25 5.01 -25.18
C ILE A 323 -14.54 4.98 -24.34
N GLY A 324 -14.83 6.05 -23.58
CA GLY A 324 -16.05 6.19 -22.78
C GLY A 324 -16.00 5.59 -21.38
N LEU A 325 -14.87 4.98 -20.96
CA LEU A 325 -14.66 4.45 -19.62
C LEU A 325 -14.02 5.51 -18.72
N ARG A 326 -14.84 6.40 -18.17
CA ARG A 326 -14.34 7.52 -17.37
C ARG A 326 -13.98 7.10 -15.94
N PRO A 327 -12.85 7.58 -15.39
CA PRO A 327 -12.51 7.39 -13.99
C PRO A 327 -13.59 7.95 -13.06
N VAL A 328 -13.86 7.24 -11.97
CA VAL A 328 -14.86 7.62 -10.95
C VAL A 328 -14.36 8.76 -10.07
N TRP A 329 -13.07 8.78 -9.77
CA TRP A 329 -12.41 9.80 -8.96
C TRP A 329 -11.29 10.49 -9.75
N PRO A 330 -10.88 11.71 -9.35
CA PRO A 330 -9.71 12.38 -9.94
C PRO A 330 -8.45 11.51 -9.85
N ILE A 331 -7.62 11.56 -10.89
CA ILE A 331 -6.33 10.86 -10.90
C ILE A 331 -5.28 11.76 -10.27
N GLU A 332 -4.98 11.53 -9.00
CA GLU A 332 -4.03 12.34 -8.24
C GLU A 332 -2.79 11.53 -7.78
N ALA A 333 -2.82 10.20 -7.96
CA ALA A 333 -1.71 9.29 -7.69
C ALA A 333 -1.67 8.20 -8.78
N ASN A 334 -1.17 7.02 -8.45
CA ASN A 334 -1.02 5.90 -9.37
C ASN A 334 -2.23 4.91 -9.35
N LEU A 335 -3.42 5.39 -8.99
CA LEU A 335 -4.63 4.57 -8.92
C LEU A 335 -5.70 5.12 -9.87
N VAL A 336 -6.31 4.22 -10.64
CA VAL A 336 -7.40 4.53 -11.58
C VAL A 336 -8.59 3.62 -11.25
N PHE A 337 -9.76 4.22 -11.05
CA PHE A 337 -10.98 3.49 -10.73
C PHE A 337 -12.02 3.74 -11.82
N VAL A 338 -12.52 2.67 -12.42
CA VAL A 338 -13.55 2.75 -13.48
C VAL A 338 -14.64 1.70 -13.23
N VAL A 339 -15.85 2.04 -13.65
CA VAL A 339 -16.99 1.10 -13.64
C VAL A 339 -17.03 0.37 -14.99
N LEU A 340 -17.06 -0.95 -14.95
CA LEU A 340 -17.16 -1.80 -16.14
C LEU A 340 -18.42 -2.68 -16.08
N PRO A 341 -19.03 -3.01 -17.24
CA PRO A 341 -19.96 -4.12 -17.32
C PRO A 341 -19.28 -5.43 -16.86
N ARG A 342 -19.99 -6.27 -16.10
CA ARG A 342 -19.47 -7.58 -15.63
C ARG A 342 -19.02 -8.49 -16.78
N GLU A 343 -19.67 -8.42 -17.91
CA GLU A 343 -19.27 -9.16 -19.09
C GLU A 343 -17.90 -8.71 -19.62
N LEU A 344 -17.64 -7.39 -19.64
CA LEU A 344 -16.35 -6.84 -20.03
C LEU A 344 -15.26 -7.23 -19.03
N ASP A 345 -15.53 -7.13 -17.72
CA ASP A 345 -14.62 -7.60 -16.67
C ASP A 345 -14.22 -9.06 -16.88
N ALA A 346 -15.19 -9.95 -17.11
CA ALA A 346 -14.93 -11.37 -17.34
C ALA A 346 -14.05 -11.62 -18.58
N LYS A 347 -14.31 -10.91 -19.69
CA LYS A 347 -13.52 -11.01 -20.93
C LYS A 347 -12.10 -10.50 -20.75
N LEU A 348 -11.91 -9.37 -20.05
CA LEU A 348 -10.58 -8.81 -19.77
C LEU A 348 -9.74 -9.76 -18.91
N ARG A 349 -10.32 -10.33 -17.86
CA ARG A 349 -9.64 -11.33 -17.01
C ARG A 349 -9.28 -12.59 -17.79
N ALA A 350 -10.18 -13.09 -18.62
CA ALA A 350 -9.92 -14.24 -19.50
C ALA A 350 -8.77 -13.96 -20.50
N ALA A 351 -8.60 -12.68 -20.91
CA ALA A 351 -7.50 -12.25 -21.78
C ALA A 351 -6.18 -11.98 -21.03
N GLY A 352 -6.12 -12.23 -19.71
CA GLY A 352 -4.91 -12.11 -18.89
C GLY A 352 -4.71 -10.75 -18.22
N ALA A 353 -5.73 -9.90 -18.18
CA ALA A 353 -5.69 -8.68 -17.37
C ALA A 353 -5.85 -9.01 -15.87
N ASN A 354 -4.96 -8.47 -15.05
CA ASN A 354 -4.93 -8.69 -13.61
C ASN A 354 -5.15 -7.36 -12.88
N TYR A 355 -6.25 -7.26 -12.14
CA TYR A 355 -6.66 -6.10 -11.34
C TYR A 355 -7.68 -6.51 -10.27
N TYR A 356 -7.95 -5.64 -9.31
CA TYR A 356 -8.93 -5.92 -8.26
C TYR A 356 -10.29 -5.27 -8.54
N VAL A 357 -11.36 -5.98 -8.15
CA VAL A 357 -12.70 -5.40 -7.99
C VAL A 357 -12.75 -4.76 -6.61
N ARG A 358 -13.34 -3.56 -6.52
CA ARG A 358 -13.62 -2.89 -5.26
C ARG A 358 -15.12 -2.93 -4.99
N ASN A 359 -15.47 -3.36 -3.79
CA ASN A 359 -16.82 -3.15 -3.28
C ASN A 359 -16.90 -1.68 -2.83
N SER A 360 -17.80 -0.90 -3.39
CA SER A 360 -18.03 0.48 -2.97
C SER A 360 -19.45 0.58 -2.43
N ASP A 361 -19.56 0.74 -1.12
CA ASP A 361 -20.81 1.16 -0.51
C ASP A 361 -21.08 2.60 -0.97
N GLY A 362 -22.12 2.81 -1.76
CA GLY A 362 -22.56 4.12 -2.20
C GLY A 362 -22.35 4.49 -3.68
N LEU A 363 -21.60 3.74 -4.48
CA LEU A 363 -21.70 3.83 -5.92
C LEU A 363 -22.80 2.87 -6.39
N ASP A 364 -23.81 3.41 -7.08
CA ASP A 364 -24.87 2.62 -7.75
C ASP A 364 -24.24 1.76 -8.87
N THR A 365 -23.51 0.74 -8.48
CA THR A 365 -23.15 -0.34 -9.39
C THR A 365 -24.41 -1.18 -9.56
N ARG A 366 -25.23 -0.82 -10.57
CA ARG A 366 -26.34 -1.67 -11.02
C ARG A 366 -25.85 -3.12 -11.08
N ALA A 367 -26.76 -4.07 -10.88
CA ALA A 367 -26.44 -5.49 -10.78
C ALA A 367 -25.47 -6.02 -11.86
N ASP A 368 -25.39 -5.33 -13.02
CA ASP A 368 -24.58 -5.70 -14.18
C ASP A 368 -23.21 -5.02 -14.29
N ASN A 369 -22.84 -4.18 -13.32
CA ASN A 369 -21.57 -3.45 -13.35
C ASN A 369 -20.66 -3.81 -12.15
N VAL A 370 -19.37 -3.58 -12.31
CA VAL A 370 -18.34 -3.71 -11.26
C VAL A 370 -17.44 -2.47 -11.25
N LEU A 371 -17.07 -2.01 -10.06
CA LEU A 371 -16.01 -1.03 -9.90
C LEU A 371 -14.67 -1.77 -9.85
N ILE A 372 -13.79 -1.48 -10.78
CA ILE A 372 -12.43 -2.02 -10.79
C ILE A 372 -11.41 -0.99 -10.33
N ARG A 373 -10.37 -1.47 -9.68
CA ARG A 373 -9.18 -0.70 -9.30
C ARG A 373 -8.01 -1.14 -10.15
N LEU A 374 -7.45 -0.21 -10.90
CA LEU A 374 -6.22 -0.38 -11.68
C LEU A 374 -5.11 0.40 -10.98
N VAL A 375 -3.98 -0.23 -10.72
CA VAL A 375 -2.82 0.38 -10.06
C VAL A 375 -1.62 0.27 -10.99
N THR A 376 -1.03 1.41 -11.32
CA THR A 376 0.24 1.48 -12.05
C THR A 376 1.41 1.51 -11.06
N SER A 377 2.61 1.19 -11.54
CA SER A 377 3.83 1.17 -10.75
C SER A 377 5.00 1.73 -11.57
N PHE A 378 6.15 1.84 -10.92
CA PHE A 378 7.38 2.21 -11.62
C PHE A 378 7.78 1.21 -12.73
N ALA A 379 7.23 0.00 -12.73
CA ALA A 379 7.49 -1.04 -13.72
C ALA A 379 6.40 -1.17 -14.80
N THR A 380 5.33 -0.37 -14.73
CA THR A 380 4.29 -0.35 -15.74
C THR A 380 4.83 0.23 -17.05
N VAL A 381 4.58 -0.45 -18.17
CA VAL A 381 5.00 -0.01 -19.51
C VAL A 381 3.79 0.42 -20.33
N GLU A 382 4.03 1.31 -21.30
CA GLU A 382 2.97 1.83 -22.18
C GLU A 382 2.27 0.73 -22.97
N ASP A 383 3.02 -0.28 -23.44
CA ASP A 383 2.48 -1.43 -24.16
C ASP A 383 1.40 -2.18 -23.37
N ASP A 384 1.51 -2.26 -22.04
CA ASP A 384 0.48 -2.90 -21.20
C ASP A 384 -0.80 -2.06 -21.14
N ILE A 385 -0.67 -0.74 -21.13
CA ILE A 385 -1.80 0.21 -21.19
C ILE A 385 -2.50 0.08 -22.53
N GLU A 386 -1.76 0.15 -23.64
CA GLU A 386 -2.30 0.03 -25.00
C GLU A 386 -3.03 -1.30 -25.18
N ARG A 387 -2.44 -2.40 -24.75
CA ARG A 387 -3.05 -3.73 -24.82
C ARG A 387 -4.34 -3.81 -24.02
N PHE A 388 -4.37 -3.26 -22.80
CA PHE A 388 -5.55 -3.24 -21.95
C PHE A 388 -6.69 -2.45 -22.61
N VAL A 389 -6.40 -1.24 -23.10
CA VAL A 389 -7.39 -0.38 -23.77
C VAL A 389 -7.88 -0.99 -25.07
N ASN A 390 -7.00 -1.58 -25.89
CA ASN A 390 -7.38 -2.27 -27.12
C ASN A 390 -8.31 -3.46 -26.84
N LEU A 391 -8.10 -4.20 -25.75
CA LEU A 391 -9.03 -5.25 -25.34
C LEU A 391 -10.39 -4.69 -24.91
N CYS A 392 -10.41 -3.55 -24.19
CA CYS A 392 -11.65 -2.86 -23.85
C CYS A 392 -12.43 -2.50 -25.12
N VAL A 393 -11.79 -1.87 -26.10
CA VAL A 393 -12.41 -1.50 -27.39
C VAL A 393 -12.95 -2.74 -28.11
N ARG A 394 -12.12 -3.76 -28.26
CA ARG A 394 -12.49 -5.01 -28.94
C ARG A 394 -13.69 -5.71 -28.31
N PHE A 395 -13.82 -5.70 -27.01
CA PHE A 395 -14.89 -6.39 -26.30
C PHE A 395 -16.14 -5.53 -26.12
N GLN A 396 -16.02 -4.18 -26.19
CA GLN A 396 -17.16 -3.27 -26.28
C GLN A 396 -17.80 -3.29 -27.67
N SER A 397 -16.98 -3.47 -28.72
CA SER A 397 -17.40 -3.58 -30.12
C SER A 397 -17.78 -5.02 -30.46
N GLY A 398 -18.51 -5.78 -29.61
CA GLY A 398 -18.95 -7.14 -29.90
C GLY A 398 -19.47 -7.29 -31.33
N PRO A 399 -19.50 -8.50 -31.93
CA PRO A 399 -19.95 -8.61 -33.30
C PRO A 399 -21.30 -7.93 -33.43
N PHE A 400 -21.38 -6.90 -34.26
CA PHE A 400 -22.64 -6.49 -34.84
C PHE A 400 -23.15 -7.75 -35.53
N ASP A 401 -24.14 -8.41 -34.94
CA ASP A 401 -24.99 -9.34 -35.67
C ASP A 401 -25.64 -8.51 -36.76
N SER A 402 -24.98 -8.48 -37.91
CA SER A 402 -25.62 -8.13 -39.16
C SER A 402 -26.62 -9.26 -39.43
N HIS A 403 -27.82 -9.09 -38.90
CA HIS A 403 -28.94 -9.86 -39.44
C HIS A 403 -29.04 -9.54 -40.93
N PRO A 404 -28.87 -10.53 -41.82
CA PRO A 404 -29.25 -10.34 -43.23
C PRO A 404 -30.74 -10.11 -43.22
N GLY A 405 -31.13 -9.00 -43.86
CA GLY A 405 -32.52 -8.59 -43.98
C GLY A 405 -33.43 -9.74 -44.42
N ASP A 406 -34.48 -9.91 -43.69
CA ASP A 406 -35.67 -10.63 -44.16
C ASP A 406 -36.73 -9.59 -44.50
N THR A 407 -36.77 -9.25 -45.80
CA THR A 407 -37.87 -8.55 -46.43
C THR A 407 -39.04 -9.53 -46.53
N ARG A 408 -40.05 -9.39 -45.70
CA ARG A 408 -41.42 -9.78 -46.05
C ARG A 408 -42.40 -8.68 -45.63
N SER A 409 -43.03 -8.21 -46.66
CA SER A 409 -44.12 -7.28 -46.73
C SER A 409 -45.43 -7.81 -46.11
N ASP A 410 -46.17 -6.85 -45.55
CA ASP A 410 -47.62 -6.72 -45.53
C ASP A 410 -48.49 -7.89 -45.01
N GLU A 411 -49.19 -7.63 -43.92
CA GLU A 411 -50.65 -7.64 -43.90
C GLU A 411 -51.23 -7.03 -42.62
N VAL A 412 -52.08 -6.05 -42.85
CA VAL A 412 -52.95 -5.33 -41.89
C VAL A 412 -54.16 -6.18 -41.55
N ARG A 413 -54.59 -6.33 -40.30
CA ARG A 413 -55.95 -6.03 -39.82
C ARG A 413 -56.23 -6.33 -38.36
N PRO A 414 -57.30 -5.77 -37.80
CA PRO A 414 -57.33 -5.20 -36.44
C PRO A 414 -58.32 -5.90 -35.48
N SER A 415 -58.43 -5.30 -34.31
CA SER A 415 -59.56 -5.29 -33.35
C SER A 415 -59.35 -5.99 -31.99
N ASP A 416 -59.43 -5.13 -31.02
CA ASP A 416 -59.81 -5.19 -29.59
C ASP A 416 -61.04 -6.13 -29.31
N PRO A 417 -61.39 -6.56 -28.06
CA PRO A 417 -61.35 -5.75 -26.82
C PRO A 417 -60.99 -6.49 -25.53
N ARG A 418 -60.73 -5.69 -24.46
CA ARG A 418 -60.68 -6.13 -23.05
C ARG A 418 -62.00 -6.70 -22.56
N PRO A 419 -61.97 -7.54 -21.44
CA PRO A 419 -62.39 -6.89 -20.17
C PRO A 419 -61.68 -7.38 -18.88
N SER A 420 -61.63 -6.45 -17.92
CA SER A 420 -61.93 -6.52 -16.48
C SER A 420 -61.16 -7.44 -15.52
N ASP A 421 -60.56 -6.79 -14.54
CA ASP A 421 -60.19 -7.15 -13.16
C ASP A 421 -61.25 -7.99 -12.42
N PRO A 422 -60.88 -8.81 -11.39
CA PRO A 422 -60.80 -8.29 -10.03
C PRO A 422 -59.72 -8.92 -9.13
N ARG A 423 -59.21 -8.11 -8.16
CA ARG A 423 -58.55 -8.62 -6.96
C ARG A 423 -59.49 -9.41 -6.07
N PRO A 424 -58.92 -10.32 -5.20
CA PRO A 424 -58.91 -9.95 -3.77
C PRO A 424 -57.69 -10.44 -2.94
N SER A 425 -57.38 -9.61 -1.92
CA SER A 425 -57.04 -9.93 -0.51
C SER A 425 -55.88 -10.81 -0.11
N ASP A 426 -55.00 -10.18 0.66
CA ASP A 426 -54.09 -10.67 1.71
C ASP A 426 -54.65 -11.79 2.61
N PRO A 427 -53.82 -12.70 3.16
CA PRO A 427 -53.39 -12.51 4.54
C PRO A 427 -51.94 -12.97 4.87
N ARG A 428 -51.30 -12.27 5.80
CA ARG A 428 -50.06 -12.70 6.46
C ARG A 428 -50.34 -13.96 7.34
N PRO A 429 -49.25 -14.73 7.57
CA PRO A 429 -49.00 -15.09 8.96
C PRO A 429 -47.54 -14.89 9.43
N SER A 430 -47.49 -14.55 10.66
CA SER A 430 -46.49 -14.46 11.70
C SER A 430 -45.49 -15.62 11.81
N GLY A 431 -44.24 -15.26 12.13
CA GLY A 431 -43.47 -15.94 13.19
C GLY A 431 -42.43 -16.95 12.78
N SER A 432 -41.16 -16.63 13.00
CA SER A 432 -40.30 -17.30 13.98
C SER A 432 -38.81 -16.97 13.72
N ARG A 433 -38.16 -16.41 14.74
CA ARG A 433 -36.71 -16.23 14.81
C ARG A 433 -36.03 -17.59 15.08
N PRO A 434 -34.90 -17.92 14.47
CA PRO A 434 -34.06 -18.99 14.97
C PRO A 434 -33.13 -18.46 16.08
N ARG A 435 -33.03 -19.27 17.13
CA ARG A 435 -32.13 -19.11 18.30
C ARG A 435 -30.68 -19.38 17.82
N VAL A 436 -29.79 -18.50 18.27
CA VAL A 436 -28.35 -18.74 18.27
C VAL A 436 -28.00 -19.56 19.50
N ALA A 437 -27.30 -20.67 19.33
CA ALA A 437 -26.70 -21.45 20.39
C ALA A 437 -25.27 -20.93 20.68
N PRO A 438 -24.81 -21.02 21.95
CA PRO A 438 -23.52 -20.50 22.37
C PRO A 438 -22.38 -21.53 22.17
N ILE A 439 -21.24 -21.07 21.75
CA ILE A 439 -19.91 -21.60 22.12
C ILE A 439 -19.04 -20.43 22.52
#